data_c4b75d72c961f0dcac95ec9923d3834a
#
_entry.id   c4b75d72c961f0dcac95ec9923d3834a
#
_cell.length_a   1.000
_cell.length_b   1.000
_cell.length_c   1.000
_cell.angle_alpha   90.00
_cell.angle_beta   90.00
_cell.angle_gamma   90.00
#
_symmetry.space_group_name_H-M   'P 1'
#
loop_
_entity.id
_entity.type
_entity.pdbx_description
1 polymer ?
#
loop_
_entity_poly.entity_id
_entity_poly.type
_entity_poly.pdbx_seq_one_letter_code
_entity_poly.pdbx_strand_id
1 'polypeptide(L)'
;MNDLNFSLTNELGVAKDNEELKNSLNGQFNGETAEVGLYLAMARVAQRAGYPEVAEVLKVIAWEEAEHAAQYAELTGRVSDCTKTNITQMMNGEIGANKLKAELAAKAKAANLEELYTFIDHAARDEARHACMLKGLLDRL
;
A
#
# COMPACT_ATOMS: atom_id res chain seq x y z
N MET A 1 -13.85 -34.23 11.05
CA MET A 1 -13.69 -33.05 10.19
C MET A 1 -12.28 -32.56 10.46
N ASN A 2 -11.41 -32.65 9.45
CA ASN A 2 -10.05 -32.12 9.60
C ASN A 2 -10.17 -30.61 9.71
N ASP A 3 -9.79 -30.06 10.84
CA ASP A 3 -9.63 -28.61 10.99
C ASP A 3 -8.55 -28.19 10.00
N LEU A 4 -8.99 -27.58 8.89
CA LEU A 4 -8.09 -26.91 7.97
C LEU A 4 -7.49 -25.73 8.73
N ASN A 5 -6.32 -25.97 9.30
CA ASN A 5 -5.57 -24.92 9.97
C ASN A 5 -4.93 -24.02 8.90
N PHE A 6 -5.64 -22.96 8.50
CA PHE A 6 -5.11 -21.90 7.64
C PHE A 6 -4.19 -20.95 8.41
N SER A 7 -3.49 -21.42 9.42
CA SER A 7 -2.64 -20.58 10.24
C SER A 7 -1.34 -20.21 9.53
N LEU A 8 -1.45 -19.32 8.55
CA LEU A 8 -0.39 -18.36 8.27
C LEU A 8 -0.58 -17.15 9.20
N THR A 9 -0.65 -17.41 10.49
CA THR A 9 -0.73 -16.36 11.51
C THR A 9 0.68 -16.06 11.96
N ASN A 10 1.25 -14.97 11.43
CA ASN A 10 2.42 -14.38 12.06
C ASN A 10 2.02 -13.89 13.45
N GLU A 11 2.88 -14.05 14.43
CA GLU A 11 2.72 -13.39 15.71
C GLU A 11 2.99 -11.90 15.52
N LEU A 12 1.97 -11.06 15.77
CA LEU A 12 2.07 -9.63 15.56
C LEU A 12 3.14 -9.02 16.46
N GLY A 13 4.09 -8.32 15.85
CA GLY A 13 5.12 -7.59 16.56
C GLY A 13 6.18 -8.47 17.23
N VAL A 14 6.40 -9.69 16.75
CA VAL A 14 7.43 -10.60 17.31
C VAL A 14 8.82 -9.96 17.35
N ALA A 15 9.13 -9.05 16.42
CA ALA A 15 10.40 -8.34 16.34
C ALA A 15 10.39 -6.98 17.06
N LYS A 16 9.28 -6.57 17.69
CA LYS A 16 9.11 -5.21 18.24
C LYS A 16 10.14 -4.81 19.31
N ASP A 17 10.59 -5.79 20.09
CA ASP A 17 11.51 -5.58 21.22
C ASP A 17 13.00 -5.80 20.84
N ASN A 18 13.28 -6.12 19.58
CA ASN A 18 14.65 -6.24 19.04
C ASN A 18 14.88 -5.14 18.00
N GLU A 19 15.49 -4.02 18.43
CA GLU A 19 15.67 -2.84 17.58
C GLU A 19 16.50 -3.11 16.31
N GLU A 20 17.52 -3.96 16.37
CA GLU A 20 18.35 -4.30 15.21
C GLU A 20 17.54 -5.05 14.16
N LEU A 21 16.84 -6.11 14.56
CA LEU A 21 15.99 -6.88 13.66
C LEU A 21 14.81 -6.05 13.15
N LYS A 22 14.16 -5.30 14.02
CA LYS A 22 13.05 -4.42 13.65
C LYS A 22 13.47 -3.39 12.60
N ASN A 23 14.64 -2.76 12.74
CA ASN A 23 15.16 -1.81 11.76
C ASN A 23 15.47 -2.50 10.43
N SER A 24 16.07 -3.69 10.45
CA SER A 24 16.35 -4.47 9.25
C SER A 24 15.06 -4.88 8.55
N LEU A 25 14.06 -5.40 9.27
CA LEU A 25 12.75 -5.79 8.72
C LEU A 25 11.96 -4.59 8.21
N ASN A 26 12.07 -3.42 8.83
CA ASN A 26 11.48 -2.18 8.31
C ASN A 26 12.14 -1.75 6.99
N GLY A 27 13.43 -2.00 6.82
CA GLY A 27 14.13 -1.81 5.55
C GLY A 27 13.57 -2.72 4.46
N GLN A 28 13.35 -4.01 4.76
CA GLN A 28 12.72 -4.95 3.84
C GLN A 28 11.30 -4.49 3.48
N PHE A 29 10.45 -4.17 4.46
CA PHE A 29 9.11 -3.64 4.22
C PHE A 29 9.11 -2.48 3.22
N ASN A 30 10.03 -1.53 3.36
CA ASN A 30 10.12 -0.38 2.46
C ASN A 30 10.60 -0.80 1.06
N GLY A 31 11.52 -1.77 0.96
CA GLY A 31 11.98 -2.34 -0.31
C GLY A 31 10.83 -3.00 -1.07
N GLU A 32 10.17 -3.98 -0.46
CA GLU A 32 9.05 -4.71 -1.06
C GLU A 32 7.92 -3.76 -1.49
N THR A 33 7.57 -2.79 -0.63
CA THR A 33 6.52 -1.81 -0.96
C THR A 33 6.89 -0.98 -2.19
N ALA A 34 8.17 -0.60 -2.35
CA ALA A 34 8.64 0.12 -3.54
C ALA A 34 8.63 -0.78 -4.78
N GLU A 35 9.00 -2.06 -4.65
CA GLU A 35 9.02 -3.03 -5.73
C GLU A 35 7.63 -3.30 -6.30
N VAL A 36 6.57 -3.34 -5.49
CA VAL A 36 5.19 -3.41 -5.96
C VAL A 36 4.91 -2.35 -7.02
N GLY A 37 5.23 -1.09 -6.72
CA GLY A 37 5.01 0.02 -7.65
C GLY A 37 5.87 -0.08 -8.91
N LEU A 38 7.14 -0.49 -8.77
CA LEU A 38 8.07 -0.63 -9.88
C LEU A 38 7.66 -1.76 -10.82
N TYR A 39 7.33 -2.96 -10.32
CA TYR A 39 6.87 -4.07 -11.15
C TYR A 39 5.59 -3.73 -11.90
N LEU A 40 4.63 -3.05 -11.26
CA LEU A 40 3.41 -2.60 -11.94
C LEU A 40 3.72 -1.55 -13.03
N ALA A 41 4.67 -0.64 -12.80
CA ALA A 41 5.09 0.33 -13.80
C ALA A 41 5.78 -0.37 -14.99
N MET A 42 6.67 -1.32 -14.72
CA MET A 42 7.32 -2.16 -15.75
C MET A 42 6.29 -2.97 -16.55
N ALA A 43 5.28 -3.53 -15.90
CA ALA A 43 4.19 -4.25 -16.56
C ALA A 43 3.44 -3.34 -17.55
N ARG A 44 3.15 -2.09 -17.18
CA ARG A 44 2.53 -1.11 -18.08
C ARG A 44 3.42 -0.78 -19.29
N VAL A 45 4.74 -0.68 -19.09
CA VAL A 45 5.69 -0.47 -20.19
C VAL A 45 5.70 -1.69 -21.12
N ALA A 46 5.81 -2.90 -20.59
CA ALA A 46 5.77 -4.14 -21.36
C ALA A 46 4.47 -4.27 -22.17
N GLN A 47 3.33 -3.97 -21.56
CA GLN A 47 2.02 -3.98 -22.23
C GLN A 47 2.00 -3.04 -23.45
N ARG A 48 2.48 -1.80 -23.28
CA ARG A 48 2.56 -0.83 -24.38
C ARG A 48 3.56 -1.21 -25.46
N ALA A 49 4.60 -1.96 -25.11
CA ALA A 49 5.60 -2.47 -26.03
C ALA A 49 5.17 -3.74 -26.79
N GLY A 50 3.98 -4.28 -26.48
CA GLY A 50 3.45 -5.47 -27.15
C GLY A 50 3.91 -6.81 -26.55
N TYR A 51 4.32 -6.80 -25.27
CA TYR A 51 4.74 -8.00 -24.52
C TYR A 51 3.75 -8.30 -23.37
N PRO A 52 2.49 -8.67 -23.66
CA PRO A 52 1.50 -8.88 -22.62
C PRO A 52 1.85 -10.03 -21.67
N GLU A 53 2.50 -11.09 -22.15
CA GLU A 53 2.95 -12.21 -21.32
C GLU A 53 4.01 -11.78 -20.29
N VAL A 54 4.90 -10.85 -20.63
CA VAL A 54 5.86 -10.27 -19.70
C VAL A 54 5.13 -9.42 -18.66
N ALA A 55 4.14 -8.63 -19.10
CA ALA A 55 3.35 -7.80 -18.20
C ALA A 55 2.60 -8.64 -17.16
N GLU A 56 2.04 -9.79 -17.54
CA GLU A 56 1.34 -10.67 -16.59
C GLU A 56 2.29 -11.27 -15.54
N VAL A 57 3.48 -11.71 -15.93
CA VAL A 57 4.49 -12.20 -14.96
C VAL A 57 4.89 -11.11 -13.99
N LEU A 58 5.13 -9.89 -14.46
CA LEU A 58 5.50 -8.76 -13.59
C LEU A 58 4.39 -8.39 -12.59
N LYS A 59 3.11 -8.54 -12.96
CA LYS A 59 1.98 -8.35 -12.04
C LYS A 59 1.93 -9.43 -10.96
N VAL A 60 2.24 -10.68 -11.31
CA VAL A 60 2.32 -11.78 -10.33
C VAL A 60 3.41 -11.47 -9.31
N ILE A 61 4.61 -11.10 -9.75
CA ILE A 61 5.70 -10.73 -8.84
C ILE A 61 5.28 -9.56 -7.95
N ALA A 62 4.67 -8.49 -8.51
CA ALA A 62 4.20 -7.36 -7.73
C ALA A 62 3.24 -7.76 -6.59
N TRP A 63 2.39 -8.77 -6.82
CA TRP A 63 1.50 -9.28 -5.78
C TRP A 63 2.25 -10.08 -4.72
N GLU A 64 3.24 -10.88 -5.10
CA GLU A 64 4.08 -11.63 -4.16
C GLU A 64 4.87 -10.67 -3.25
N GLU A 65 5.44 -9.57 -3.81
CA GLU A 65 6.10 -8.53 -3.01
C GLU A 65 5.14 -7.80 -2.06
N ALA A 66 3.87 -7.63 -2.46
CA ALA A 66 2.87 -7.07 -1.57
C ALA A 66 2.57 -7.99 -0.36
N GLU A 67 2.54 -9.31 -0.57
CA GLU A 67 2.40 -10.30 0.49
C GLU A 67 3.63 -10.33 1.42
N HIS A 68 4.85 -10.23 0.87
CA HIS A 68 6.07 -10.10 1.68
C HIS A 68 6.02 -8.84 2.55
N ALA A 69 5.67 -7.69 1.97
CA ALA A 69 5.51 -6.45 2.72
C ALA A 69 4.47 -6.58 3.84
N ALA A 70 3.34 -7.25 3.58
CA ALA A 70 2.32 -7.50 4.60
C ALA A 70 2.87 -8.31 5.78
N GLN A 71 3.64 -9.38 5.52
CA GLN A 71 4.26 -10.18 6.56
C GLN A 71 5.28 -9.37 7.38
N TYR A 72 6.12 -8.55 6.75
CA TYR A 72 7.03 -7.66 7.47
C TYR A 72 6.28 -6.63 8.33
N ALA A 73 5.14 -6.14 7.86
CA ALA A 73 4.30 -5.23 8.65
C ALA A 73 3.74 -5.90 9.91
N GLU A 74 3.31 -7.16 9.82
CA GLU A 74 2.86 -7.95 10.97
C GLU A 74 4.01 -8.21 11.96
N LEU A 75 5.14 -8.70 11.48
CA LEU A 75 6.30 -9.07 12.31
C LEU A 75 6.90 -7.87 13.07
N THR A 76 6.85 -6.69 12.48
CA THR A 76 7.36 -5.43 13.08
C THR A 76 6.33 -4.70 13.94
N GLY A 77 5.08 -5.17 13.98
CA GLY A 77 4.01 -4.54 14.73
C GLY A 77 3.50 -3.21 14.14
N ARG A 78 3.58 -3.06 12.81
CA ARG A 78 2.99 -1.91 12.09
C ARG A 78 1.47 -1.96 12.07
N VAL A 79 0.90 -3.15 12.26
CA VAL A 79 -0.52 -3.39 12.39
C VAL A 79 -0.85 -3.88 13.79
N SER A 80 -2.00 -3.50 14.32
CA SER A 80 -2.55 -3.91 15.61
C SER A 80 -3.43 -5.15 15.44
N ASP A 81 -3.63 -5.91 16.50
CA ASP A 81 -4.65 -6.96 16.60
C ASP A 81 -6.09 -6.40 16.61
N CYS A 82 -6.24 -5.10 16.80
CA CYS A 82 -7.53 -4.40 16.80
C CYS A 82 -7.85 -3.83 15.40
N THR A 83 -8.74 -4.48 14.68
CA THR A 83 -9.19 -4.06 13.35
C THR A 83 -9.68 -2.60 13.32
N LYS A 84 -10.44 -2.18 14.33
CA LYS A 84 -10.93 -0.80 14.44
C LYS A 84 -9.79 0.22 14.53
N THR A 85 -8.74 -0.10 15.27
CA THR A 85 -7.52 0.73 15.37
C THR A 85 -6.83 0.87 14.01
N ASN A 86 -6.63 -0.25 13.31
CA ASN A 86 -5.98 -0.26 12.00
C ASN A 86 -6.75 0.59 10.97
N ILE A 87 -8.07 0.38 10.88
CA ILE A 87 -8.91 1.15 9.96
C ILE A 87 -8.92 2.64 10.30
N THR A 88 -8.98 2.99 11.58
CA THR A 88 -8.94 4.41 12.02
C THR A 88 -7.61 5.06 11.63
N GLN A 89 -6.50 4.37 11.83
CA GLN A 89 -5.18 4.87 11.46
C GLN A 89 -5.07 5.09 9.95
N MET A 90 -5.50 4.11 9.15
CA MET A 90 -5.47 4.23 7.69
C MET A 90 -6.40 5.32 7.18
N MET A 91 -7.62 5.44 7.72
CA MET A 91 -8.54 6.51 7.35
C MET A 91 -7.93 7.89 7.57
N ASN A 92 -7.25 8.11 8.70
CA ASN A 92 -6.55 9.36 8.97
C ASN A 92 -5.39 9.59 7.99
N GLY A 93 -4.68 8.52 7.62
CA GLY A 93 -3.66 8.55 6.57
C GLY A 93 -4.22 9.01 5.22
N GLU A 94 -5.35 8.44 4.78
CA GLU A 94 -6.01 8.80 3.52
C GLU A 94 -6.47 10.28 3.50
N ILE A 95 -7.01 10.76 4.62
CA ILE A 95 -7.38 12.18 4.76
C ILE A 95 -6.15 13.09 4.61
N GLY A 96 -5.04 12.74 5.24
CA GLY A 96 -3.77 13.45 5.11
C GLY A 96 -3.22 13.40 3.68
N ALA A 97 -3.21 12.22 3.06
CA ALA A 97 -2.76 12.00 1.70
C ALA A 97 -3.59 12.80 0.68
N ASN A 98 -4.91 12.84 0.84
CA ASN A 98 -5.80 13.66 0.01
C ASN A 98 -5.36 15.13 0.01
N LYS A 99 -5.14 15.70 1.20
CA LYS A 99 -4.73 17.10 1.33
C LYS A 99 -3.39 17.37 0.67
N LEU A 100 -2.39 16.54 0.93
CA LEU A 100 -1.04 16.69 0.35
C LEU A 100 -1.06 16.56 -1.19
N LYS A 101 -1.83 15.60 -1.72
CA LYS A 101 -1.97 15.42 -3.16
C LYS A 101 -2.73 16.60 -3.81
N ALA A 102 -3.76 17.14 -3.17
CA ALA A 102 -4.46 18.33 -3.67
C ALA A 102 -3.52 19.55 -3.76
N GLU A 103 -2.67 19.76 -2.76
CA GLU A 103 -1.66 20.82 -2.77
C GLU A 103 -0.62 20.59 -3.89
N LEU A 104 -0.20 19.35 -4.10
CA LEU A 104 0.75 18.99 -5.17
C LEU A 104 0.12 19.16 -6.56
N ALA A 105 -1.15 18.78 -6.72
CA ALA A 105 -1.90 19.02 -7.97
C ALA A 105 -1.97 20.50 -8.31
N ALA A 106 -2.24 21.37 -7.32
CA ALA A 106 -2.25 22.82 -7.53
C ALA A 106 -0.89 23.35 -8.01
N LYS A 107 0.23 22.81 -7.47
CA LYS A 107 1.59 23.16 -7.92
C LYS A 107 1.85 22.69 -9.35
N ALA A 108 1.43 21.49 -9.71
CA ALA A 108 1.57 20.97 -11.07
C ALA A 108 0.78 21.83 -12.08
N LYS A 109 -0.43 22.25 -11.72
CA LYS A 109 -1.26 23.16 -12.54
C LYS A 109 -0.58 24.52 -12.72
N ALA A 110 -0.07 25.10 -11.65
CA ALA A 110 0.65 26.38 -11.71
C ALA A 110 1.94 26.30 -12.57
N ALA A 111 2.55 25.11 -12.67
CA ALA A 111 3.70 24.85 -13.53
C ALA A 111 3.33 24.51 -14.98
N ASN A 112 2.03 24.54 -15.36
CA ASN A 112 1.50 24.14 -16.68
C ASN A 112 1.84 22.69 -17.06
N LEU A 113 1.93 21.77 -16.08
CA LEU A 113 2.15 20.34 -16.27
C LEU A 113 0.82 19.59 -16.21
N GLU A 114 0.01 19.73 -17.27
CA GLU A 114 -1.40 19.30 -17.29
C GLU A 114 -1.57 17.78 -17.06
N GLU A 115 -0.73 16.94 -17.67
CA GLU A 115 -0.77 15.48 -17.47
C GLU A 115 -0.49 15.11 -16.01
N LEU A 116 0.51 15.77 -15.41
CA LEU A 116 0.87 15.57 -14.01
C LEU A 116 -0.24 16.04 -13.07
N TYR A 117 -0.81 17.22 -13.36
CA TYR A 117 -1.97 17.75 -12.62
C TYR A 117 -3.13 16.76 -12.64
N THR A 118 -3.51 16.30 -13.84
CA THR A 118 -4.64 15.39 -14.02
C THR A 118 -4.46 14.11 -13.23
N PHE A 119 -3.27 13.50 -13.28
CA PHE A 119 -2.97 12.28 -12.52
C PHE A 119 -3.08 12.52 -11.00
N ILE A 120 -2.44 13.59 -10.50
CA ILE A 120 -2.38 13.85 -9.05
C ILE A 120 -3.76 14.25 -8.51
N ASP A 121 -4.56 15.02 -9.26
CA ASP A 121 -5.93 15.40 -8.88
C ASP A 121 -6.83 14.16 -8.78
N HIS A 122 -6.72 13.23 -9.74
CA HIS A 122 -7.43 11.96 -9.65
C HIS A 122 -7.00 11.15 -8.44
N ALA A 123 -5.69 11.02 -8.19
CA ALA A 123 -5.18 10.33 -7.01
C ALA A 123 -5.68 10.99 -5.71
N ALA A 124 -5.72 12.32 -5.63
CA ALA A 124 -6.27 13.02 -4.47
C ALA A 124 -7.75 12.66 -4.23
N ARG A 125 -8.56 12.55 -5.27
CA ARG A 125 -9.97 12.16 -5.17
C ARG A 125 -10.11 10.69 -4.74
N ASP A 126 -9.22 9.82 -5.20
CA ASP A 126 -9.18 8.43 -4.76
C ASP A 126 -8.93 8.33 -3.27
N GLU A 127 -7.99 9.11 -2.70
CA GLU A 127 -7.74 9.12 -1.25
C GLU A 127 -8.99 9.57 -0.45
N ALA A 128 -9.72 10.57 -0.96
CA ALA A 128 -10.98 10.99 -0.32
C ALA A 128 -12.03 9.86 -0.35
N ARG A 129 -12.12 9.12 -1.46
CA ARG A 129 -12.99 7.96 -1.60
C ARG A 129 -12.57 6.83 -0.66
N HIS A 130 -11.27 6.54 -0.55
CA HIS A 130 -10.74 5.53 0.38
C HIS A 130 -11.08 5.89 1.83
N ALA A 131 -10.91 7.15 2.24
CA ALA A 131 -11.30 7.62 3.58
C ALA A 131 -12.80 7.39 3.85
N CYS A 132 -13.67 7.68 2.86
CA CYS A 132 -15.11 7.42 2.98
C CYS A 132 -15.41 5.92 3.09
N MET A 133 -14.73 5.07 2.33
CA MET A 133 -14.88 3.61 2.41
C MET A 133 -14.49 3.09 3.79
N LEU A 134 -13.33 3.53 4.31
CA LEU A 134 -12.85 3.15 5.65
C LEU A 134 -13.79 3.66 6.75
N LYS A 135 -14.32 4.88 6.62
CA LYS A 135 -15.37 5.40 7.51
C LYS A 135 -16.60 4.50 7.53
N GLY A 136 -17.06 4.07 6.35
CA GLY A 136 -18.20 3.16 6.22
C GLY A 136 -17.96 1.78 6.86
N LEU A 137 -16.72 1.30 6.89
CA LEU A 137 -16.34 0.09 7.62
C LEU A 137 -16.38 0.34 9.14
N LEU A 138 -15.84 1.46 9.61
CA LEU A 138 -15.86 1.82 11.04
C LEU A 138 -17.28 1.92 11.61
N ASP A 139 -18.23 2.40 10.82
CA ASP A 139 -19.63 2.54 11.24
C ASP A 139 -20.34 1.18 11.42
N ARG A 140 -19.73 0.08 10.96
CA ARG A 140 -20.25 -1.30 11.09
C ARG A 140 -19.54 -2.13 12.15
N LEU A 141 -18.40 -1.68 12.67
CA LEU A 141 -17.59 -2.31 13.72
C LEU A 141 -17.92 -1.71 15.10
#